data_a5852cb13a393bc96e59e8c1ca922b5d
#
_entry.id   a5852cb13a393bc96e59e8c1ca922b5d
#
_cell.length_a   1.000
_cell.length_b   1.000
_cell.length_c   1.000
_cell.angle_alpha   90.00
_cell.angle_beta   90.00
_cell.angle_gamma   90.00
#
_symmetry.space_group_name_H-M   'P 1'
#
loop_
_entity.id
_entity.type
_entity.pdbx_description
1 polymer ?
#
loop_
_entity_poly.entity_id
_entity_poly.type
_entity_poly.pdbx_seq_one_letter_code
_entity_poly.pdbx_strand_id
1 'polypeptide(L)'
;MCFARLRNFAAACAALWLGAQAVPVVAATPSSSSLDPARPVAIAAEAKSEAGKTRLTFILSGPIDARSFAMERPDRIVIDLPEVNFQLQPDAGRRREGLIGSYRYGLFAAGRSRVVIELVQPATVSALETGSRPADGASLLTIELTKTDREAFRHSVKPDEPAAADPVTTGSIDPAPDKRPLIVLDAGHGGVDPGALASTGAFEKDIVFSFAQRLKARLEGAGRYRVAMTRDHDVFVALDERVRLARAAKADLFISIHADSISAAPHIRGSTVYTGSERATDPESEKLADRENRADAVGGVVARETANEVADILQDLMLRETRGLSHRFAKKLLGALDPVMPLSKKPHREAGFKVLSAPDVPSVLVELGYLSSRKDIDLLTSDAWRDRSAAAMTAAIDRYFGARVAGDIAAVSP
;
A
#
# COMPACT_ATOMS: atom_id res chain seq x y z
N MET A 1 -59.70 -29.06 -61.93
CA MET A 1 -60.66 -30.11 -61.59
C MET A 1 -60.68 -30.36 -60.14
N CYS A 2 -61.66 -30.06 -59.56
CA CYS A 2 -62.70 -30.51 -58.62
C CYS A 2 -62.39 -30.16 -57.15
N PHE A 3 -63.19 -29.22 -56.70
CA PHE A 3 -64.33 -29.30 -55.75
C PHE A 3 -63.98 -29.89 -54.36
N ALA A 4 -63.95 -29.00 -53.36
CA ALA A 4 -65.05 -28.64 -52.46
C ALA A 4 -65.27 -29.63 -51.28
N ARG A 5 -65.19 -29.16 -50.06
CA ARG A 5 -66.35 -29.08 -49.12
C ARG A 5 -66.01 -28.45 -47.75
N LEU A 6 -66.79 -27.42 -47.51
CA LEU A 6 -66.98 -26.87 -46.14
C LEU A 6 -67.49 -27.94 -45.16
N ARG A 7 -67.12 -27.84 -43.90
CA ARG A 7 -68.01 -28.11 -42.77
C ARG A 7 -67.59 -27.32 -41.58
N ASN A 8 -68.53 -26.52 -41.12
CA ASN A 8 -68.55 -25.74 -39.82
C ASN A 8 -68.46 -26.65 -38.64
N PHE A 9 -67.71 -26.29 -37.65
CA PHE A 9 -68.00 -26.59 -36.25
C PHE A 9 -67.76 -25.34 -35.41
N ALA A 10 -68.84 -24.84 -34.87
CA ALA A 10 -68.83 -23.84 -33.81
C ALA A 10 -68.53 -24.55 -32.49
N ALA A 11 -67.62 -24.01 -31.74
CA ALA A 11 -67.44 -24.37 -30.33
C ALA A 11 -66.90 -23.19 -29.54
N ALA A 12 -67.77 -22.64 -28.75
CA ALA A 12 -67.62 -22.03 -27.44
C ALA A 12 -66.33 -21.28 -27.07
N CYS A 13 -66.41 -19.95 -27.02
CA CYS A 13 -65.53 -19.07 -26.30
C CYS A 13 -65.74 -19.25 -24.77
N ALA A 14 -64.78 -19.89 -24.10
CA ALA A 14 -64.64 -19.77 -22.64
C ALA A 14 -63.60 -18.65 -22.38
N ALA A 15 -64.11 -17.51 -21.96
CA ALA A 15 -63.25 -16.40 -21.52
C ALA A 15 -62.63 -16.75 -20.16
N LEU A 16 -61.33 -17.07 -20.15
CA LEU A 16 -60.53 -17.11 -18.95
C LEU A 16 -60.03 -15.70 -18.66
N TRP A 17 -60.62 -15.09 -17.65
CA TRP A 17 -60.20 -13.86 -17.05
C TRP A 17 -58.95 -14.16 -16.18
N LEU A 18 -57.72 -13.95 -16.70
CA LEU A 18 -56.53 -13.90 -15.90
C LEU A 18 -56.44 -12.53 -15.24
N GLY A 19 -56.76 -12.49 -13.96
CA GLY A 19 -56.56 -11.31 -13.12
C GLY A 19 -55.07 -11.03 -13.00
N ALA A 20 -54.59 -10.00 -13.70
CA ALA A 20 -53.24 -9.47 -13.51
C ALA A 20 -53.19 -8.82 -12.11
N GLN A 21 -52.65 -9.53 -11.14
CA GLN A 21 -52.25 -8.95 -9.86
C GLN A 21 -51.11 -7.98 -10.14
N ALA A 22 -51.39 -6.68 -10.09
CA ALA A 22 -50.37 -5.65 -10.10
C ALA A 22 -49.57 -5.74 -8.78
N VAL A 23 -48.39 -6.30 -8.84
CA VAL A 23 -47.42 -6.21 -7.74
C VAL A 23 -46.96 -4.75 -7.67
N PRO A 24 -47.14 -4.05 -6.56
CA PRO A 24 -46.61 -2.70 -6.44
C PRO A 24 -45.08 -2.78 -6.54
N VAL A 25 -44.52 -2.22 -7.57
CA VAL A 25 -43.09 -1.90 -7.64
C VAL A 25 -42.86 -0.83 -6.59
N VAL A 26 -42.41 -1.24 -5.42
CA VAL A 26 -41.83 -0.33 -4.44
C VAL A 26 -40.60 0.25 -5.11
N ALA A 27 -40.73 1.46 -5.62
CA ALA A 27 -39.56 2.24 -6.05
C ALA A 27 -38.65 2.34 -4.83
N ALA A 28 -37.52 1.64 -4.85
CA ALA A 28 -36.45 1.85 -3.89
C ALA A 28 -36.04 3.31 -4.05
N THR A 29 -36.46 4.15 -3.12
CA THR A 29 -35.89 5.48 -2.96
C THR A 29 -34.39 5.27 -2.86
N PRO A 30 -33.58 5.94 -3.70
CA PRO A 30 -32.14 5.90 -3.51
C PRO A 30 -31.91 6.35 -2.07
N SER A 31 -31.35 5.46 -1.24
CA SER A 31 -30.87 5.83 0.08
C SER A 31 -30.02 7.07 -0.14
N SER A 32 -30.48 8.20 0.38
CA SER A 32 -29.64 9.37 0.52
C SER A 32 -28.45 8.87 1.31
N SER A 33 -27.32 8.61 0.63
CA SER A 33 -26.04 8.50 1.29
C SER A 33 -25.97 9.74 2.17
N SER A 34 -26.06 9.55 3.48
CA SER A 34 -25.74 10.59 4.44
C SER A 34 -24.41 11.15 3.95
N LEU A 35 -24.42 12.37 3.45
CA LEU A 35 -23.22 13.13 3.18
C LEU A 35 -22.51 13.19 4.51
N ASP A 36 -21.56 12.29 4.70
CA ASP A 36 -20.54 12.36 5.73
C ASP A 36 -20.02 13.80 5.70
N PRO A 37 -19.94 14.54 6.84
CA PRO A 37 -19.57 15.94 6.82
C PRO A 37 -18.34 16.09 5.94
N ALA A 38 -18.54 16.73 4.79
CA ALA A 38 -17.74 16.57 3.58
C ALA A 38 -16.25 16.68 3.94
N ARG A 39 -15.51 15.56 3.81
CA ARG A 39 -14.07 15.52 4.02
C ARG A 39 -13.45 16.64 3.19
N PRO A 40 -12.65 17.56 3.79
CA PRO A 40 -12.05 18.64 3.03
C PRO A 40 -11.25 18.08 1.86
N VAL A 41 -11.40 18.70 0.69
CA VAL A 41 -10.65 18.34 -0.52
C VAL A 41 -9.56 19.38 -0.72
N ALA A 42 -8.30 18.93 -0.82
CA ALA A 42 -7.18 19.79 -1.24
C ALA A 42 -7.08 19.76 -2.76
N ILE A 43 -7.42 20.89 -3.41
CA ILE A 43 -7.52 21.00 -4.87
C ILE A 43 -6.27 21.57 -5.53
N ALA A 44 -5.47 22.31 -4.77
CA ALA A 44 -4.19 22.85 -5.23
C ALA A 44 -3.23 23.07 -4.06
N ALA A 45 -1.93 23.07 -4.37
CA ALA A 45 -0.88 23.47 -3.45
C ALA A 45 0.15 24.33 -4.18
N GLU A 46 0.57 25.42 -3.55
CA GLU A 46 1.53 26.37 -4.11
C GLU A 46 2.62 26.66 -3.08
N ALA A 47 3.88 26.56 -3.50
CA ALA A 47 5.03 26.98 -2.70
C ALA A 47 5.63 28.26 -3.30
N LYS A 48 5.89 29.28 -2.47
CA LYS A 48 6.52 30.54 -2.84
C LYS A 48 7.56 30.96 -1.83
N SER A 49 8.68 31.45 -2.29
CA SER A 49 9.74 32.00 -1.44
C SER A 49 9.91 33.47 -1.68
N GLU A 50 9.83 34.24 -0.59
CA GLU A 50 9.95 35.69 -0.64
C GLU A 50 10.59 36.23 0.66
N ALA A 51 11.50 37.19 0.54
CA ALA A 51 12.13 37.87 1.67
C ALA A 51 12.73 36.89 2.74
N GLY A 52 13.31 35.78 2.30
CA GLY A 52 13.93 34.80 3.21
C GLY A 52 12.96 33.84 3.92
N LYS A 53 11.67 33.96 3.65
CA LYS A 53 10.61 33.06 4.10
C LYS A 53 10.14 32.17 2.96
N THR A 54 9.69 30.97 3.27
CA THR A 54 9.07 30.08 2.28
C THR A 54 7.68 29.72 2.77
N ARG A 55 6.70 29.95 1.93
CA ARG A 55 5.29 29.70 2.24
C ARG A 55 4.77 28.57 1.36
N LEU A 56 4.17 27.54 1.99
CA LEU A 56 3.40 26.50 1.34
C LEU A 56 1.93 26.72 1.66
N THR A 57 1.11 26.88 0.63
CA THR A 57 -0.34 27.12 0.78
C THR A 57 -1.12 26.03 0.07
N PHE A 58 -2.01 25.34 0.79
CA PHE A 58 -3.01 24.44 0.23
C PHE A 58 -4.34 25.16 0.08
N ILE A 59 -5.00 24.95 -1.05
CA ILE A 59 -6.36 25.41 -1.31
C ILE A 59 -7.31 24.26 -1.04
N LEU A 60 -8.24 24.49 -0.13
CA LEU A 60 -9.12 23.46 0.44
C LEU A 60 -10.58 23.82 0.17
N SER A 61 -11.44 22.79 0.08
CA SER A 61 -12.90 22.97 -0.03
C SER A 61 -13.57 23.42 1.27
N GLY A 62 -12.90 23.35 2.41
CA GLY A 62 -13.40 23.72 3.74
C GLY A 62 -12.27 23.98 4.73
N PRO A 63 -12.60 24.58 5.88
CA PRO A 63 -11.60 24.86 6.93
C PRO A 63 -11.07 23.57 7.54
N ILE A 64 -9.85 23.62 8.04
CA ILE A 64 -9.14 22.48 8.60
C ILE A 64 -8.26 22.92 9.77
N ASP A 65 -8.21 22.10 10.81
CA ASP A 65 -7.22 22.23 11.88
C ASP A 65 -5.92 21.57 11.48
N ALA A 66 -4.80 22.19 11.85
CA ALA A 66 -3.48 21.67 11.53
C ALA A 66 -2.56 21.76 12.74
N ARG A 67 -1.66 20.78 12.88
CA ARG A 67 -0.61 20.79 13.89
C ARG A 67 0.73 20.52 13.22
N SER A 68 1.77 21.21 13.64
CA SER A 68 3.12 21.04 13.09
C SER A 68 4.12 20.62 14.16
N PHE A 69 5.10 19.83 13.74
CA PHE A 69 6.28 19.50 14.54
C PHE A 69 7.49 19.28 13.61
N ALA A 70 8.69 19.42 14.17
CA ALA A 70 9.94 19.21 13.46
C ALA A 70 10.51 17.81 13.74
N MET A 71 11.22 17.24 12.76
CA MET A 71 11.93 15.97 12.85
C MET A 71 13.34 16.10 12.28
N GLU A 72 14.30 15.40 12.86
CA GLU A 72 15.68 15.29 12.36
C GLU A 72 15.92 14.01 11.55
N ARG A 73 17.00 14.01 10.77
CA ARG A 73 17.60 12.83 10.10
C ARG A 73 16.68 12.14 9.07
N PRO A 74 16.33 12.81 7.97
CA PRO A 74 16.67 14.17 7.56
C PRO A 74 15.77 15.23 8.22
N ASP A 75 16.17 16.52 8.11
CA ASP A 75 15.38 17.64 8.63
C ASP A 75 14.06 17.77 7.90
N ARG A 76 12.95 17.74 8.65
CA ARG A 76 11.59 17.79 8.11
C ARG A 76 10.67 18.59 9.02
N ILE A 77 9.66 19.15 8.40
CA ILE A 77 8.45 19.64 9.10
C ILE A 77 7.31 18.71 8.74
N VAL A 78 6.62 18.21 9.75
CA VAL A 78 5.44 17.35 9.62
C VAL A 78 4.22 18.16 10.01
N ILE A 79 3.17 18.09 9.19
CA ILE A 79 1.88 18.73 9.44
C ILE A 79 0.83 17.62 9.54
N ASP A 80 0.24 17.44 10.71
CA ASP A 80 -0.88 16.55 10.92
C ASP A 80 -2.20 17.28 10.73
N LEU A 81 -3.10 16.63 10.02
CA LEU A 81 -4.41 17.14 9.57
C LEU A 81 -5.49 16.09 9.87
N PRO A 82 -6.76 16.48 10.07
CA PRO A 82 -7.88 15.59 9.88
C PRO A 82 -7.84 14.96 8.47
N GLU A 83 -8.68 13.98 8.21
CA GLU A 83 -8.70 13.34 6.90
C GLU A 83 -9.01 14.33 5.78
N VAL A 84 -8.08 14.45 4.82
CA VAL A 84 -8.17 15.31 3.63
C VAL A 84 -8.08 14.44 2.39
N ASN A 85 -8.98 14.67 1.44
CA ASN A 85 -8.89 14.11 0.10
C ASN A 85 -7.97 14.99 -0.77
N PHE A 86 -6.76 14.52 -1.06
CA PHE A 86 -5.80 15.27 -1.88
C PHE A 86 -6.03 14.99 -3.38
N GLN A 87 -6.50 16.01 -4.10
CA GLN A 87 -6.67 15.99 -5.56
C GLN A 87 -5.69 16.96 -6.21
N LEU A 88 -4.42 16.84 -5.86
CA LEU A 88 -3.35 17.70 -6.35
C LEU A 88 -2.77 17.16 -7.66
N GLN A 89 -2.04 18.01 -8.39
CA GLN A 89 -1.31 17.59 -9.58
C GLN A 89 -0.27 16.51 -9.23
N PRO A 90 0.00 15.54 -10.10
CA PRO A 90 0.92 14.42 -9.81
C PRO A 90 2.35 14.83 -9.47
N ASP A 91 2.79 16.02 -9.88
CA ASP A 91 4.10 16.59 -9.59
C ASP A 91 4.10 17.56 -8.39
N ALA A 92 2.96 17.74 -7.72
CA ALA A 92 2.88 18.59 -6.54
C ALA A 92 3.85 18.11 -5.46
N GLY A 93 4.60 19.04 -4.88
CA GLY A 93 5.57 18.74 -3.83
C GLY A 93 6.95 18.31 -4.29
N ARG A 94 7.20 18.15 -5.60
CA ARG A 94 8.50 17.69 -6.11
C ARG A 94 9.49 18.81 -6.41
N ARG A 95 8.99 19.99 -6.67
CA ARG A 95 9.84 21.13 -7.01
C ARG A 95 10.37 21.75 -5.74
N ARG A 96 11.68 21.98 -5.74
CA ARG A 96 12.35 22.74 -4.70
C ARG A 96 11.92 24.19 -4.77
N GLU A 97 11.55 24.75 -3.62
CA GLU A 97 11.23 26.17 -3.48
C GLU A 97 11.74 26.70 -2.14
N GLY A 98 12.71 27.60 -2.19
CA GLY A 98 13.30 28.21 -0.99
C GLY A 98 13.85 27.19 0.00
N LEU A 99 13.22 27.12 1.19
CA LEU A 99 13.57 26.20 2.27
C LEU A 99 13.01 24.78 2.08
N ILE A 100 12.04 24.63 1.17
CA ILE A 100 11.40 23.35 0.87
C ILE A 100 12.21 22.61 -0.19
N GLY A 101 12.72 21.43 0.13
CA GLY A 101 13.34 20.50 -0.82
C GLY A 101 12.28 19.75 -1.64
N SER A 102 11.33 19.20 -0.93
CA SER A 102 10.14 18.52 -1.47
C SER A 102 9.08 18.44 -0.38
N TYR A 103 7.84 18.10 -0.74
CA TYR A 103 6.84 17.69 0.24
C TYR A 103 5.99 16.53 -0.28
N ARG A 104 5.48 15.71 0.65
CA ARG A 104 4.58 14.60 0.39
C ARG A 104 3.32 14.75 1.22
N TYR A 105 2.25 14.14 0.80
CA TYR A 105 0.95 14.24 1.45
C TYR A 105 0.14 12.96 1.23
N GLY A 106 -0.77 12.69 2.14
CA GLY A 106 -1.66 11.54 2.01
C GLY A 106 -2.27 11.13 3.35
N LEU A 107 -3.06 10.08 3.31
CA LEU A 107 -3.66 9.49 4.50
C LEU A 107 -2.57 8.80 5.33
N PHE A 108 -2.46 9.19 6.59
CA PHE A 108 -1.47 8.66 7.52
C PHE A 108 -2.06 7.56 8.41
N ALA A 109 -3.31 7.73 8.81
CA ALA A 109 -4.10 6.76 9.57
C ALA A 109 -5.58 7.04 9.33
N ALA A 110 -6.48 6.16 9.77
CA ALA A 110 -7.91 6.39 9.66
C ALA A 110 -8.29 7.75 10.28
N GLY A 111 -9.00 8.58 9.52
CA GLY A 111 -9.40 9.92 9.93
C GLY A 111 -8.28 10.96 10.01
N ARG A 112 -7.03 10.63 9.63
CA ARG A 112 -5.87 11.53 9.75
C ARG A 112 -5.01 11.52 8.50
N SER A 113 -4.76 12.71 7.97
CA SER A 113 -3.82 12.98 6.90
C SER A 113 -2.56 13.63 7.41
N ARG A 114 -1.51 13.54 6.64
CA ARG A 114 -0.20 14.13 6.96
C ARG A 114 0.41 14.78 5.74
N VAL A 115 1.10 15.91 5.96
CA VAL A 115 2.03 16.50 4.99
C VAL A 115 3.42 16.46 5.60
N VAL A 116 4.39 15.91 4.87
CA VAL A 116 5.79 15.84 5.27
C VAL A 116 6.62 16.72 4.34
N ILE A 117 7.20 17.79 4.87
CA ILE A 117 8.03 18.76 4.15
C ILE A 117 9.49 18.45 4.44
N GLU A 118 10.26 18.07 3.42
CA GLU A 118 11.71 17.92 3.51
C GLU A 118 12.39 19.28 3.40
N LEU A 119 13.29 19.58 4.30
CA LEU A 119 13.99 20.85 4.36
C LEU A 119 15.36 20.77 3.67
N VAL A 120 15.75 21.82 2.96
CA VAL A 120 17.11 21.93 2.38
C VAL A 120 18.14 22.45 3.38
N GLN A 121 17.70 23.08 4.45
CA GLN A 121 18.46 23.57 5.59
C GLN A 121 17.53 23.74 6.78
N PRO A 122 18.06 23.84 8.02
CA PRO A 122 17.24 24.01 9.21
C PRO A 122 16.27 25.19 9.09
N ALA A 123 14.98 24.93 9.32
CA ALA A 123 13.92 25.92 9.31
C ALA A 123 12.83 25.56 10.32
N THR A 124 12.17 26.57 10.87
CA THR A 124 11.03 26.39 11.77
C THR A 124 9.77 26.95 11.16
N VAL A 125 8.61 26.45 11.62
CA VAL A 125 7.31 26.99 11.26
C VAL A 125 7.12 28.32 12.01
N SER A 126 7.12 29.44 11.28
CA SER A 126 6.88 30.77 11.82
C SER A 126 5.39 31.14 11.87
N ALA A 127 4.57 30.54 10.99
CA ALA A 127 3.12 30.64 11.02
C ALA A 127 2.50 29.37 10.46
N LEU A 128 1.39 28.94 11.07
CA LEU A 128 0.50 27.85 10.60
C LEU A 128 -0.92 28.40 10.74
N GLU A 129 -1.50 28.81 9.62
CA GLU A 129 -2.74 29.57 9.61
C GLU A 129 -3.75 28.95 8.66
N THR A 130 -5.02 28.95 9.09
CA THR A 130 -6.17 28.69 8.25
C THR A 130 -6.90 30.00 8.01
N GLY A 131 -7.27 30.24 6.76
CA GLY A 131 -7.95 31.44 6.33
C GLY A 131 -8.89 31.18 5.17
N SER A 132 -9.48 32.24 4.62
CA SER A 132 -10.25 32.16 3.39
C SER A 132 -9.66 33.05 2.31
N ARG A 133 -9.71 32.58 1.07
CA ARG A 133 -9.28 33.37 -0.09
C ARG A 133 -10.35 34.40 -0.44
N PRO A 134 -10.03 35.72 -0.47
CA PRO A 134 -11.05 36.74 -0.69
C PRO A 134 -11.78 36.64 -2.04
N ALA A 135 -11.12 36.06 -3.06
CA ALA A 135 -11.65 36.01 -4.42
C ALA A 135 -12.84 35.05 -4.60
N ASP A 136 -12.87 33.94 -3.86
CA ASP A 136 -13.88 32.88 -4.04
C ASP A 136 -14.30 32.17 -2.76
N GLY A 137 -13.79 32.63 -1.60
CA GLY A 137 -14.10 32.05 -0.30
C GLY A 137 -13.47 30.67 -0.04
N ALA A 138 -12.60 30.15 -0.92
CA ALA A 138 -11.91 28.89 -0.71
C ALA A 138 -11.08 28.93 0.57
N SER A 139 -11.09 27.84 1.33
CA SER A 139 -10.27 27.72 2.55
C SER A 139 -8.79 27.57 2.18
N LEU A 140 -7.93 28.22 2.94
CA LEU A 140 -6.49 28.17 2.77
C LEU A 140 -5.85 27.59 4.03
N LEU A 141 -4.93 26.64 3.87
CA LEU A 141 -3.98 26.25 4.90
C LEU A 141 -2.61 26.78 4.47
N THR A 142 -2.05 27.68 5.25
CA THR A 142 -0.76 28.33 4.97
C THR A 142 0.28 27.91 6.03
N ILE A 143 1.39 27.37 5.57
CA ILE A 143 2.56 27.00 6.36
C ILE A 143 3.69 27.95 5.96
N GLU A 144 4.12 28.79 6.87
CA GLU A 144 5.25 29.71 6.66
C GLU A 144 6.50 29.18 7.37
N LEU A 145 7.58 29.01 6.62
CA LEU A 145 8.88 28.53 7.09
C LEU A 145 9.88 29.67 7.11
N THR A 146 10.64 29.75 8.19
CA THR A 146 11.75 30.71 8.35
C THR A 146 13.03 29.95 8.67
N LYS A 147 14.13 30.35 8.04
CA LYS A 147 15.45 29.77 8.32
C LYS A 147 15.80 29.95 9.78
N THR A 148 16.38 28.90 10.38
CA THR A 148 16.91 28.92 11.73
C THR A 148 18.31 28.32 11.77
N ASP A 149 19.00 28.40 12.92
CA ASP A 149 20.24 27.67 13.13
C ASP A 149 19.97 26.21 13.56
N ARG A 150 21.03 25.39 13.57
CA ARG A 150 20.93 23.97 13.88
C ARG A 150 20.49 23.70 15.31
N GLU A 151 20.92 24.52 16.25
CA GLU A 151 20.62 24.36 17.67
C GLU A 151 19.15 24.69 17.95
N ALA A 152 18.67 25.82 17.46
CA ALA A 152 17.27 26.20 17.57
C ALA A 152 16.35 25.19 16.85
N PHE A 153 16.77 24.63 15.71
CA PHE A 153 16.02 23.57 15.04
C PHE A 153 15.90 22.33 15.95
N ARG A 154 17.00 21.86 16.55
CA ARG A 154 16.98 20.72 17.48
C ARG A 154 16.05 20.93 18.65
N HIS A 155 16.00 22.13 19.20
CA HIS A 155 15.07 22.47 20.28
C HIS A 155 13.60 22.45 19.83
N SER A 156 13.32 22.64 18.55
CA SER A 156 11.97 22.56 17.99
C SER A 156 11.52 21.13 17.66
N VAL A 157 12.46 20.17 17.63
CA VAL A 157 12.16 18.74 17.44
C VAL A 157 11.46 18.25 18.72
N LYS A 158 10.18 17.90 18.59
CA LYS A 158 9.46 17.22 19.65
C LYS A 158 9.69 15.72 19.51
N PRO A 159 9.87 14.99 20.63
CA PRO A 159 9.72 13.54 20.60
C PRO A 159 8.33 13.24 19.99
N ASP A 160 8.30 12.32 19.05
CA ASP A 160 7.03 11.84 18.50
C ASP A 160 6.20 11.28 19.66
N GLU A 161 5.22 12.06 20.14
CA GLU A 161 4.17 11.47 20.96
C GLU A 161 3.49 10.46 20.01
N PRO A 162 3.53 9.16 20.34
CA PRO A 162 2.84 8.19 19.53
C PRO A 162 1.38 8.62 19.53
N ALA A 163 0.95 9.26 18.45
CA ALA A 163 -0.45 9.36 18.20
C ALA A 163 -0.91 7.90 18.26
N ALA A 164 -1.72 7.56 19.26
CA ALA A 164 -2.29 6.25 19.38
C ALA A 164 -2.83 5.92 18.00
N ALA A 165 -2.11 5.06 17.30
CA ALA A 165 -2.60 4.53 16.06
C ALA A 165 -3.82 3.73 16.48
N ASP A 166 -5.00 4.28 16.24
CA ASP A 166 -6.17 3.43 16.22
C ASP A 166 -5.80 2.27 15.31
N PRO A 167 -5.94 1.03 15.77
CA PRO A 167 -5.55 -0.11 14.98
C PRO A 167 -6.21 0.06 13.62
N VAL A 168 -5.39 0.06 12.57
CA VAL A 168 -5.92 -0.06 11.21
C VAL A 168 -6.87 -1.24 11.28
N THR A 169 -8.15 -0.99 11.05
CA THR A 169 -9.17 -2.03 11.10
C THR A 169 -8.92 -2.91 9.88
N THR A 170 -7.87 -3.73 9.97
CA THR A 170 -7.78 -4.90 9.12
C THR A 170 -9.03 -5.68 9.44
N GLY A 171 -9.88 -5.89 8.45
CA GLY A 171 -11.13 -6.60 8.62
C GLY A 171 -10.89 -7.74 9.60
N SER A 172 -11.64 -7.78 10.70
CA SER A 172 -11.43 -8.69 11.81
C SER A 172 -11.22 -10.09 11.26
N ILE A 173 -10.00 -10.58 11.38
CA ILE A 173 -9.71 -11.97 11.07
C ILE A 173 -10.24 -12.73 12.29
N ASP A 174 -11.51 -13.11 12.19
CA ASP A 174 -12.14 -13.94 13.21
C ASP A 174 -11.32 -15.22 13.33
N PRO A 175 -10.86 -15.61 14.52
CA PRO A 175 -10.12 -16.86 14.71
C PRO A 175 -11.07 -18.07 14.67
N ALA A 176 -11.94 -18.12 13.67
CA ALA A 176 -12.75 -19.29 13.41
C ALA A 176 -11.86 -20.51 13.12
N PRO A 177 -12.30 -21.74 13.35
CA PRO A 177 -11.52 -22.98 13.19
C PRO A 177 -11.27 -23.31 11.70
N ASP A 178 -11.02 -22.31 10.89
CA ASP A 178 -10.70 -22.44 9.48
C ASP A 178 -9.22 -22.86 9.33
N LYS A 179 -9.00 -24.12 8.98
CA LYS A 179 -7.67 -24.72 8.83
C LYS A 179 -6.95 -24.34 7.53
N ARG A 180 -7.60 -23.55 6.66
CA ARG A 180 -6.94 -23.11 5.42
C ARG A 180 -5.75 -22.22 5.74
N PRO A 181 -4.62 -22.36 5.04
CA PRO A 181 -3.48 -21.49 5.23
C PRO A 181 -3.85 -20.01 5.04
N LEU A 182 -3.31 -19.15 5.92
CA LEU A 182 -3.48 -17.72 5.85
C LEU A 182 -2.28 -17.08 5.14
N ILE A 183 -2.56 -16.36 4.06
CA ILE A 183 -1.59 -15.59 3.32
C ILE A 183 -1.82 -14.11 3.62
N VAL A 184 -0.79 -13.42 4.07
CA VAL A 184 -0.83 -11.97 4.22
C VAL A 184 -0.10 -11.34 3.04
N LEU A 185 -0.81 -10.51 2.29
CA LEU A 185 -0.28 -9.71 1.19
C LEU A 185 0.00 -8.31 1.71
N ASP A 186 1.23 -7.87 1.55
CA ASP A 186 1.67 -6.54 1.91
C ASP A 186 1.90 -5.72 0.63
N ALA A 187 0.99 -4.80 0.35
CA ALA A 187 1.22 -3.83 -0.72
C ALA A 187 2.12 -2.73 -0.17
N GLY A 188 3.37 -2.68 -0.61
CA GLY A 188 4.35 -1.70 -0.16
C GLY A 188 3.85 -0.27 -0.23
N HIS A 189 4.45 0.62 0.57
CA HIS A 189 4.09 2.05 0.63
C HIS A 189 2.62 2.32 0.98
N GLY A 190 2.10 3.48 0.62
CA GLY A 190 0.70 3.87 0.85
C GLY A 190 0.55 5.22 1.54
N GLY A 191 -0.58 5.87 1.33
CA GLY A 191 -0.90 7.16 1.93
C GLY A 191 0.15 8.23 1.63
N VAL A 192 0.77 8.78 2.67
CA VAL A 192 1.83 9.80 2.60
C VAL A 192 3.14 9.28 2.00
N ASP A 193 3.36 7.96 1.98
CA ASP A 193 4.49 7.35 1.30
C ASP A 193 4.11 6.88 -0.11
N PRO A 194 4.48 7.61 -1.16
CA PRO A 194 4.14 7.24 -2.53
C PRO A 194 5.00 6.11 -3.11
N GLY A 195 6.11 5.75 -2.46
CA GLY A 195 7.14 4.91 -3.06
C GLY A 195 7.85 5.60 -4.23
N ALA A 196 8.37 4.81 -5.15
CA ALA A 196 8.99 5.27 -6.37
C ALA A 196 7.98 5.89 -7.35
N LEU A 197 8.49 6.77 -8.22
CA LEU A 197 7.71 7.35 -9.30
C LEU A 197 8.15 6.81 -10.65
N ALA A 198 7.18 6.31 -11.40
CA ALA A 198 7.37 5.98 -12.81
C ALA A 198 7.53 7.24 -13.68
N SER A 199 8.23 7.13 -14.80
CA SER A 199 8.34 8.21 -15.79
C SER A 199 6.99 8.61 -16.41
N THR A 200 5.96 7.79 -16.25
CA THR A 200 4.57 8.05 -16.65
C THR A 200 3.78 8.87 -15.65
N GLY A 201 4.33 9.15 -14.46
CA GLY A 201 3.64 9.83 -13.37
C GLY A 201 2.92 8.88 -12.39
N ALA A 202 2.87 7.58 -12.66
CA ALA A 202 2.27 6.61 -11.75
C ALA A 202 3.17 6.39 -10.52
N PHE A 203 2.56 6.28 -9.35
CA PHE A 203 3.25 5.98 -8.10
C PHE A 203 3.35 4.47 -7.89
N GLU A 204 4.41 4.03 -7.25
CA GLU A 204 4.60 2.64 -6.85
C GLU A 204 3.44 2.13 -5.99
N LYS A 205 3.04 2.90 -4.97
CA LYS A 205 1.94 2.52 -4.06
C LYS A 205 0.66 2.10 -4.77
N ASP A 206 0.33 2.74 -5.91
CA ASP A 206 -0.89 2.46 -6.68
C ASP A 206 -0.73 1.19 -7.51
N ILE A 207 0.44 1.00 -8.11
CA ILE A 207 0.78 -0.16 -8.93
C ILE A 207 0.76 -1.43 -8.08
N VAL A 208 1.46 -1.42 -6.95
CA VAL A 208 1.58 -2.59 -6.08
C VAL A 208 0.27 -2.91 -5.36
N PHE A 209 -0.52 -1.89 -4.99
CA PHE A 209 -1.84 -2.08 -4.40
C PHE A 209 -2.81 -2.73 -5.37
N SER A 210 -2.88 -2.21 -6.60
CA SER A 210 -3.71 -2.79 -7.66
C SER A 210 -3.33 -4.25 -7.96
N PHE A 211 -2.03 -4.56 -7.96
CA PHE A 211 -1.57 -5.94 -8.16
C PHE A 211 -1.92 -6.83 -6.96
N ALA A 212 -1.72 -6.36 -5.73
CA ALA A 212 -2.04 -7.10 -4.51
C ALA A 212 -3.54 -7.44 -4.43
N GLN A 213 -4.42 -6.49 -4.76
CA GLN A 213 -5.88 -6.73 -4.83
C GLN A 213 -6.23 -7.83 -5.84
N ARG A 214 -5.59 -7.82 -7.01
CA ARG A 214 -5.80 -8.83 -8.05
C ARG A 214 -5.34 -10.22 -7.61
N LEU A 215 -4.17 -10.29 -6.95
CA LEU A 215 -3.65 -11.53 -6.38
C LEU A 215 -4.57 -12.04 -5.26
N LYS A 216 -5.04 -11.16 -4.37
CA LYS A 216 -6.01 -11.49 -3.33
C LYS A 216 -7.27 -12.11 -3.92
N ALA A 217 -7.92 -11.42 -4.86
CA ALA A 217 -9.15 -11.90 -5.48
C ALA A 217 -8.97 -13.30 -6.12
N ARG A 218 -7.81 -13.53 -6.74
CA ARG A 218 -7.50 -14.83 -7.33
C ARG A 218 -7.29 -15.95 -6.31
N LEU A 219 -6.59 -15.66 -5.24
CA LEU A 219 -6.36 -16.61 -4.14
C LEU A 219 -7.67 -16.96 -3.41
N GLU A 220 -8.49 -15.96 -3.12
CA GLU A 220 -9.81 -16.16 -2.50
C GLU A 220 -10.76 -16.95 -3.43
N GLY A 221 -10.79 -16.62 -4.72
CA GLY A 221 -11.57 -17.33 -5.72
C GLY A 221 -11.17 -18.80 -5.89
N ALA A 222 -9.94 -19.16 -5.53
CA ALA A 222 -9.50 -20.56 -5.49
C ALA A 222 -10.06 -21.34 -4.30
N GLY A 223 -10.57 -20.67 -3.26
CA GLY A 223 -11.21 -21.28 -2.09
C GLY A 223 -10.29 -22.05 -1.13
N ARG A 224 -8.98 -22.14 -1.44
CA ARG A 224 -7.99 -22.94 -0.69
C ARG A 224 -7.27 -22.16 0.40
N TYR A 225 -7.35 -20.83 0.37
CA TYR A 225 -6.60 -19.95 1.23
C TYR A 225 -7.51 -18.94 1.92
N ARG A 226 -7.10 -18.47 3.07
CA ARG A 226 -7.53 -17.21 3.66
C ARG A 226 -6.53 -16.15 3.24
N VAL A 227 -6.99 -14.95 2.91
CA VAL A 227 -6.10 -13.88 2.49
C VAL A 227 -6.43 -12.62 3.28
N ALA A 228 -5.40 -12.01 3.85
CA ALA A 228 -5.47 -10.70 4.45
C ALA A 228 -4.51 -9.74 3.73
N MET A 229 -4.75 -8.46 3.83
CA MET A 229 -3.83 -7.43 3.34
C MET A 229 -3.41 -6.53 4.50
N THR A 230 -2.20 -6.00 4.45
CA THR A 230 -1.72 -5.01 5.44
C THR A 230 -2.43 -3.68 5.32
N ARG A 231 -2.94 -3.35 4.14
CA ARG A 231 -3.82 -2.21 3.87
C ARG A 231 -4.86 -2.58 2.81
N ASP A 232 -6.06 -2.10 2.96
CA ASP A 232 -7.20 -2.33 2.05
C ASP A 232 -7.57 -1.09 1.23
N HIS A 233 -6.89 0.04 1.47
CA HIS A 233 -7.01 1.29 0.75
C HIS A 233 -5.67 2.04 0.71
N ASP A 234 -5.64 3.27 0.18
CA ASP A 234 -4.43 4.09 0.13
C ASP A 234 -4.17 4.77 1.47
N VAL A 235 -3.55 4.04 2.40
CA VAL A 235 -3.16 4.49 3.74
C VAL A 235 -1.71 4.09 4.02
N PHE A 236 -1.00 4.90 4.79
CA PHE A 236 0.34 4.55 5.28
C PHE A 236 0.25 3.49 6.38
N VAL A 237 1.13 2.49 6.31
CA VAL A 237 1.32 1.47 7.34
C VAL A 237 2.80 1.39 7.65
N ALA A 238 3.19 1.65 8.90
CA ALA A 238 4.58 1.56 9.34
C ALA A 238 5.14 0.14 9.19
N LEU A 239 6.45 0.00 8.98
CA LEU A 239 7.09 -1.30 8.72
C LEU A 239 6.87 -2.29 9.86
N ASP A 240 7.05 -1.84 11.11
CA ASP A 240 6.84 -2.69 12.29
C ASP A 240 5.37 -3.13 12.40
N GLU A 241 4.44 -2.29 11.99
CA GLU A 241 3.01 -2.61 11.99
C GLU A 241 2.68 -3.69 10.96
N ARG A 242 3.29 -3.66 9.77
CA ARG A 242 3.13 -4.72 8.75
C ARG A 242 3.56 -6.08 9.30
N VAL A 243 4.73 -6.12 9.97
CA VAL A 243 5.25 -7.32 10.64
C VAL A 243 4.30 -7.76 11.76
N ARG A 244 3.86 -6.81 12.60
CA ARG A 244 2.94 -7.08 13.72
C ARG A 244 1.61 -7.67 13.23
N LEU A 245 1.04 -7.14 12.17
CA LEU A 245 -0.20 -7.63 11.57
C LEU A 245 -0.05 -9.08 11.08
N ALA A 246 1.02 -9.40 10.37
CA ALA A 246 1.27 -10.75 9.89
C ALA A 246 1.43 -11.75 11.05
N ARG A 247 2.18 -11.39 12.09
CA ARG A 247 2.40 -12.21 13.28
C ARG A 247 1.13 -12.38 14.11
N ALA A 248 0.40 -11.29 14.38
CA ALA A 248 -0.84 -11.33 15.15
C ALA A 248 -1.91 -12.21 14.47
N ALA A 249 -1.97 -12.17 13.14
CA ALA A 249 -2.83 -13.03 12.35
C ALA A 249 -2.34 -14.48 12.27
N LYS A 250 -1.12 -14.79 12.74
CA LYS A 250 -0.46 -16.10 12.58
C LYS A 250 -0.42 -16.52 11.11
N ALA A 251 0.10 -15.64 10.26
CA ALA A 251 0.19 -15.90 8.84
C ALA A 251 1.09 -17.11 8.54
N ASP A 252 0.65 -17.97 7.63
CA ASP A 252 1.46 -19.09 7.12
C ASP A 252 2.44 -18.65 6.05
N LEU A 253 2.19 -17.49 5.44
CA LEU A 253 3.05 -16.86 4.43
C LEU A 253 2.78 -15.36 4.37
N PHE A 254 3.86 -14.57 4.33
CA PHE A 254 3.82 -13.12 4.10
C PHE A 254 4.51 -12.78 2.79
N ILE A 255 3.85 -11.99 1.94
CA ILE A 255 4.39 -11.55 0.65
C ILE A 255 4.30 -10.04 0.57
N SER A 256 5.43 -9.35 0.67
CA SER A 256 5.54 -7.93 0.41
C SER A 256 5.76 -7.69 -1.08
N ILE A 257 5.02 -6.76 -1.67
CA ILE A 257 4.96 -6.51 -3.11
C ILE A 257 5.41 -5.09 -3.39
N HIS A 258 6.45 -4.96 -4.20
CA HIS A 258 7.13 -3.72 -4.55
C HIS A 258 7.37 -3.59 -6.06
N ALA A 259 7.72 -2.38 -6.49
CA ALA A 259 8.11 -2.05 -7.86
C ALA A 259 9.04 -0.81 -7.85
N ASP A 260 10.13 -0.90 -7.13
CA ASP A 260 11.02 0.22 -6.85
C ASP A 260 11.71 0.83 -8.11
N SER A 261 12.52 1.84 -7.93
CA SER A 261 13.27 2.53 -8.97
C SER A 261 14.77 2.54 -8.67
N ILE A 262 15.57 2.00 -9.60
CA ILE A 262 17.05 2.06 -9.51
C ILE A 262 17.55 3.12 -10.49
N SER A 263 17.41 4.39 -10.11
CA SER A 263 17.78 5.55 -10.97
C SER A 263 19.25 5.52 -11.42
N ALA A 264 20.17 5.01 -10.59
CA ALA A 264 21.60 4.87 -10.92
C ALA A 264 21.88 3.75 -11.94
N ALA A 265 20.93 2.83 -12.18
CA ALA A 265 21.10 1.68 -13.05
C ALA A 265 19.80 1.36 -13.83
N PRO A 266 19.34 2.24 -14.73
CA PRO A 266 18.07 2.09 -15.43
C PRO A 266 18.01 0.89 -16.39
N HIS A 267 19.16 0.21 -16.60
CA HIS A 267 19.25 -1.03 -17.37
C HIS A 267 18.86 -2.28 -16.54
N ILE A 268 18.79 -2.15 -15.20
CA ILE A 268 18.30 -3.23 -14.34
C ILE A 268 16.78 -3.31 -14.52
N ARG A 269 16.30 -4.50 -14.81
CA ARG A 269 14.90 -4.78 -15.08
C ARG A 269 14.55 -6.22 -14.74
N GLY A 270 13.25 -6.48 -14.70
CA GLY A 270 12.69 -7.81 -14.44
C GLY A 270 12.51 -8.08 -12.95
N SER A 271 11.70 -9.07 -12.63
CA SER A 271 11.32 -9.40 -11.26
C SER A 271 12.49 -9.96 -10.45
N THR A 272 12.52 -9.61 -9.17
CA THR A 272 13.48 -10.09 -8.18
C THR A 272 12.74 -10.50 -6.92
N VAL A 273 13.08 -11.62 -6.32
CA VAL A 273 12.54 -12.06 -5.03
C VAL A 273 13.62 -11.97 -3.97
N TYR A 274 13.30 -11.30 -2.87
CA TYR A 274 14.17 -11.14 -1.72
C TYR A 274 13.70 -11.98 -0.54
N THR A 275 14.65 -12.57 0.19
CA THR A 275 14.46 -13.20 1.50
C THR A 275 15.24 -12.44 2.56
N GLY A 276 14.77 -12.49 3.81
CA GLY A 276 15.40 -11.79 4.92
C GLY A 276 16.76 -12.38 5.30
N SER A 277 17.78 -11.53 5.47
CA SER A 277 19.13 -11.91 5.90
C SER A 277 19.83 -10.72 6.55
N GLU A 278 20.70 -10.97 7.52
CA GLU A 278 21.53 -9.93 8.12
C GLU A 278 22.60 -9.40 7.14
N ARG A 279 22.96 -10.21 6.15
CA ARG A 279 23.95 -9.83 5.11
C ARG A 279 23.25 -9.77 3.77
N ALA A 280 23.45 -8.67 3.08
CA ALA A 280 22.96 -8.52 1.72
C ALA A 280 23.77 -9.38 0.72
N THR A 281 23.11 -9.89 -0.31
CA THR A 281 23.75 -10.65 -1.41
C THR A 281 24.76 -9.81 -2.18
N ASP A 282 24.50 -8.53 -2.32
CA ASP A 282 25.34 -7.55 -3.02
C ASP A 282 25.01 -6.11 -2.58
N PRO A 283 25.86 -5.12 -2.94
CA PRO A 283 25.65 -3.73 -2.53
C PRO A 283 24.35 -3.09 -3.05
N GLU A 284 23.83 -3.56 -4.18
CA GLU A 284 22.55 -3.08 -4.70
C GLU A 284 21.40 -3.53 -3.81
N SER A 285 21.43 -4.78 -3.35
CA SER A 285 20.43 -5.34 -2.40
C SER A 285 20.48 -4.62 -1.06
N GLU A 286 21.68 -4.27 -0.57
CA GLU A 286 21.85 -3.49 0.66
C GLU A 286 21.24 -2.11 0.52
N LYS A 287 21.55 -1.39 -0.55
CA LYS A 287 20.99 -0.06 -0.82
C LYS A 287 19.48 -0.07 -0.99
N LEU A 288 18.94 -1.13 -1.60
CA LEU A 288 17.49 -1.29 -1.72
C LEU A 288 16.86 -1.47 -0.32
N ALA A 289 17.38 -2.41 0.47
CA ALA A 289 16.89 -2.62 1.83
C ALA A 289 16.99 -1.36 2.69
N ASP A 290 18.09 -0.62 2.61
CA ASP A 290 18.26 0.65 3.32
C ASP A 290 17.21 1.70 2.91
N ARG A 291 16.83 1.74 1.63
CA ARG A 291 15.83 2.65 1.13
C ARG A 291 14.44 2.27 1.63
N GLU A 292 14.07 1.00 1.50
CA GLU A 292 12.79 0.48 2.00
C GLU A 292 12.67 0.63 3.52
N ASN A 293 13.74 0.38 4.25
CA ASN A 293 13.77 0.55 5.71
C ASN A 293 13.60 2.02 6.17
N ARG A 294 13.71 2.98 5.26
CA ARG A 294 13.42 4.40 5.53
C ARG A 294 11.96 4.81 5.28
N ALA A 295 11.09 3.90 4.86
CA ALA A 295 9.68 4.20 4.60
C ALA A 295 9.00 4.85 5.82
N ASP A 296 9.31 4.41 7.03
CA ASP A 296 8.80 5.03 8.26
C ASP A 296 9.24 6.49 8.38
N ALA A 297 10.49 6.79 8.07
CA ALA A 297 10.97 8.16 8.04
C ALA A 297 10.29 8.99 6.93
N VAL A 298 10.00 8.39 5.77
CA VAL A 298 9.22 9.04 4.70
C VAL A 298 7.81 9.39 5.19
N GLY A 299 7.17 8.49 5.92
CA GLY A 299 5.88 8.71 6.56
C GLY A 299 5.91 9.70 7.74
N GLY A 300 7.10 10.21 8.12
CA GLY A 300 7.24 11.08 9.28
C GLY A 300 7.06 10.33 10.60
N VAL A 301 7.50 9.07 10.67
CA VAL A 301 7.52 8.25 11.90
C VAL A 301 8.96 8.13 12.39
N VAL A 302 9.17 8.31 13.69
CA VAL A 302 10.48 8.05 14.30
C VAL A 302 10.63 6.55 14.50
N ALA A 303 11.69 5.98 13.94
CA ALA A 303 12.02 4.58 14.19
C ALA A 303 12.27 4.40 15.69
N ARG A 304 11.49 3.55 16.35
CA ARG A 304 11.80 3.12 17.72
C ARG A 304 13.00 2.19 17.64
N GLU A 305 14.06 2.51 18.37
CA GLU A 305 15.08 1.52 18.69
C GLU A 305 14.41 0.47 19.59
N THR A 306 14.01 -0.65 19.02
CA THR A 306 13.67 -1.82 19.81
C THR A 306 14.95 -2.23 20.51
N ALA A 307 14.97 -2.12 21.85
CA ALA A 307 16.05 -2.68 22.64
C ALA A 307 16.23 -4.13 22.18
N ASN A 308 17.45 -4.47 21.75
CA ASN A 308 17.83 -5.85 21.49
C ASN A 308 17.80 -6.56 22.87
N GLU A 309 16.63 -7.05 23.26
CA GLU A 309 16.56 -8.04 24.30
C GLU A 309 17.33 -9.26 23.81
N VAL A 310 18.13 -9.79 24.69
CA VAL A 310 19.01 -10.93 24.49
C VAL A 310 18.27 -11.98 23.66
N ALA A 311 18.73 -12.19 22.42
CA ALA A 311 18.09 -13.12 21.52
C ALA A 311 18.08 -14.49 22.18
N ASP A 312 16.90 -14.97 22.56
CA ASP A 312 16.71 -16.30 23.10
C ASP A 312 17.12 -17.31 22.02
N ILE A 313 17.89 -18.33 22.40
CA ILE A 313 18.32 -19.41 21.49
C ILE A 313 17.13 -20.00 20.71
N LEU A 314 15.96 -20.03 21.33
CA LEU A 314 14.72 -20.46 20.68
C LEU A 314 14.31 -19.53 19.53
N GLN A 315 14.46 -18.22 19.69
CA GLN A 315 14.14 -17.26 18.64
C GLN A 315 15.11 -17.39 17.46
N ASP A 316 16.41 -17.64 17.70
CA ASP A 316 17.38 -17.89 16.64
C ASP A 316 17.06 -19.18 15.86
N LEU A 317 16.66 -20.25 16.54
CA LEU A 317 16.22 -21.50 15.89
C LEU A 317 14.97 -21.29 15.04
N MET A 318 13.96 -20.60 15.57
CA MET A 318 12.76 -20.24 14.83
C MET A 318 13.08 -19.43 13.58
N LEU A 319 13.94 -18.43 13.72
CA LEU A 319 14.37 -17.57 12.61
C LEU A 319 15.07 -18.37 11.51
N ARG A 320 15.93 -19.34 11.87
CA ARG A 320 16.61 -20.22 10.91
C ARG A 320 15.62 -21.10 10.15
N GLU A 321 14.65 -21.69 10.84
CA GLU A 321 13.60 -22.49 10.21
C GLU A 321 12.75 -21.64 9.26
N THR A 322 12.30 -20.48 9.72
CA THR A 322 11.50 -19.52 8.96
C THR A 322 12.24 -19.01 7.72
N ARG A 323 13.54 -18.70 7.82
CA ARG A 323 14.39 -18.39 6.67
C ARG A 323 14.43 -19.54 5.67
N GLY A 324 14.58 -20.79 6.12
CA GLY A 324 14.55 -21.98 5.27
C GLY A 324 13.21 -22.14 4.53
N LEU A 325 12.09 -21.84 5.19
CA LEU A 325 10.75 -21.84 4.59
C LEU A 325 10.61 -20.73 3.54
N SER A 326 11.09 -19.52 3.84
CA SER A 326 11.13 -18.38 2.93
C SER A 326 11.91 -18.68 1.66
N HIS A 327 13.10 -19.26 1.78
CA HIS A 327 13.93 -19.68 0.64
C HIS A 327 13.24 -20.73 -0.23
N ARG A 328 12.56 -21.72 0.40
CA ARG A 328 11.79 -22.75 -0.33
C ARG A 328 10.65 -22.12 -1.13
N PHE A 329 9.95 -21.15 -0.54
CA PHE A 329 8.91 -20.42 -1.25
C PHE A 329 9.48 -19.58 -2.39
N ALA A 330 10.52 -18.78 -2.13
CA ALA A 330 11.19 -17.95 -3.14
C ALA A 330 11.62 -18.76 -4.39
N LYS A 331 12.17 -19.97 -4.19
CA LYS A 331 12.54 -20.88 -5.30
C LYS A 331 11.32 -21.30 -6.12
N LYS A 332 10.22 -21.68 -5.45
CA LYS A 332 8.98 -22.08 -6.14
C LYS A 332 8.35 -20.90 -6.89
N LEU A 333 8.40 -19.70 -6.27
CA LEU A 333 7.89 -18.48 -6.85
C LEU A 333 8.64 -18.13 -8.13
N LEU A 334 9.96 -18.09 -8.10
CA LEU A 334 10.79 -17.81 -9.27
C LEU A 334 10.56 -18.81 -10.40
N GLY A 335 10.48 -20.12 -10.08
CA GLY A 335 10.18 -21.14 -11.10
C GLY A 335 8.79 -21.01 -11.71
N ALA A 336 7.85 -20.33 -11.06
CA ALA A 336 6.53 -20.04 -11.61
C ALA A 336 6.51 -18.73 -12.40
N LEU A 337 7.31 -17.75 -12.01
CA LEU A 337 7.38 -16.43 -12.66
C LEU A 337 8.21 -16.46 -13.96
N ASP A 338 9.27 -17.24 -14.03
CA ASP A 338 10.20 -17.30 -15.16
C ASP A 338 9.51 -17.46 -16.54
N PRO A 339 8.49 -18.32 -16.71
CA PRO A 339 7.80 -18.46 -17.98
C PRO A 339 6.86 -17.30 -18.34
N VAL A 340 6.51 -16.43 -17.41
CA VAL A 340 5.45 -15.42 -17.59
C VAL A 340 5.93 -13.98 -17.51
N MET A 341 7.12 -13.75 -16.92
CA MET A 341 7.69 -12.42 -16.79
C MET A 341 9.21 -12.44 -16.87
N PRO A 342 9.85 -11.36 -17.35
CA PRO A 342 11.31 -11.24 -17.28
C PRO A 342 11.78 -11.30 -15.83
N LEU A 343 12.77 -12.12 -15.57
CA LEU A 343 13.48 -12.11 -14.29
C LEU A 343 14.77 -11.27 -14.40
N SER A 344 15.22 -10.73 -13.29
CA SER A 344 16.51 -10.03 -13.20
C SER A 344 17.67 -11.02 -13.36
N LYS A 345 18.89 -10.53 -13.63
CA LYS A 345 20.08 -11.39 -13.79
C LYS A 345 20.38 -12.24 -12.54
N LYS A 346 20.06 -11.73 -11.37
CA LYS A 346 20.11 -12.44 -10.08
C LYS A 346 18.71 -12.39 -9.47
N PRO A 347 17.84 -13.31 -9.84
CA PRO A 347 16.41 -13.19 -9.49
C PRO A 347 16.10 -13.53 -8.04
N HIS A 348 17.00 -14.25 -7.34
CA HIS A 348 16.92 -14.44 -5.88
C HIS A 348 18.05 -13.68 -5.21
N ARG A 349 17.71 -12.87 -4.22
CA ARG A 349 18.65 -12.08 -3.42
C ARG A 349 18.24 -12.09 -1.95
N GLU A 350 19.14 -11.60 -1.12
CA GLU A 350 18.95 -11.50 0.33
C GLU A 350 19.36 -10.11 0.81
N ALA A 351 18.65 -9.56 1.79
CA ALA A 351 19.07 -8.36 2.49
C ALA A 351 18.26 -8.15 3.79
N GLY A 352 18.67 -7.15 4.58
CA GLY A 352 18.10 -6.82 5.88
C GLY A 352 16.84 -5.96 5.79
N PHE A 353 15.80 -6.44 5.12
CA PHE A 353 14.52 -5.74 5.07
C PHE A 353 13.78 -5.87 6.40
N LYS A 354 13.41 -4.75 7.02
CA LYS A 354 12.62 -4.73 8.26
C LYS A 354 11.28 -5.46 8.11
N VAL A 355 10.62 -5.30 6.98
CA VAL A 355 9.32 -5.93 6.69
C VAL A 355 9.41 -7.47 6.65
N LEU A 356 10.59 -8.04 6.49
CA LEU A 356 10.85 -9.49 6.49
C LEU A 356 11.43 -10.01 7.82
N SER A 357 11.35 -9.24 8.90
CA SER A 357 11.99 -9.55 10.19
C SER A 357 11.19 -10.48 11.10
N ALA A 358 9.98 -10.90 10.71
CA ALA A 358 9.17 -11.82 11.51
C ALA A 358 9.91 -13.15 11.75
N PRO A 359 10.18 -13.54 13.01
CA PRO A 359 10.91 -14.78 13.29
C PRO A 359 10.07 -16.04 13.09
N ASP A 360 8.75 -15.91 13.06
CA ASP A 360 7.74 -16.97 13.09
C ASP A 360 6.85 -17.01 11.82
N VAL A 361 7.08 -16.11 10.85
CA VAL A 361 6.29 -16.05 9.61
C VAL A 361 7.20 -16.13 8.39
N PRO A 362 7.13 -17.19 7.58
CA PRO A 362 7.83 -17.25 6.30
C PRO A 362 7.48 -16.08 5.42
N SER A 363 8.49 -15.32 4.96
CA SER A 363 8.27 -14.05 4.30
C SER A 363 9.20 -13.83 3.10
N VAL A 364 8.68 -13.17 2.07
CA VAL A 364 9.43 -12.71 0.89
C VAL A 364 9.02 -11.30 0.51
N LEU A 365 9.95 -10.54 -0.09
CA LEU A 365 9.65 -9.31 -0.79
C LEU A 365 9.84 -9.57 -2.30
N VAL A 366 8.86 -9.17 -3.08
CA VAL A 366 8.83 -9.37 -4.54
C VAL A 366 8.87 -8.01 -5.22
N GLU A 367 10.00 -7.71 -5.85
CA GLU A 367 10.05 -6.65 -6.86
C GLU A 367 9.42 -7.20 -8.14
N LEU A 368 8.26 -6.69 -8.52
CA LEU A 368 7.55 -7.09 -9.73
C LEU A 368 8.30 -6.67 -11.01
N GLY A 369 9.10 -5.63 -10.90
CA GLY A 369 9.91 -4.98 -11.92
C GLY A 369 10.37 -3.63 -11.37
N TYR A 370 11.01 -2.80 -12.20
CA TYR A 370 11.56 -1.52 -11.73
C TYR A 370 10.97 -0.33 -12.49
N LEU A 371 10.49 0.67 -11.77
CA LEU A 371 9.90 1.89 -12.33
C LEU A 371 10.94 2.83 -12.99
N SER A 372 12.23 2.53 -12.89
CA SER A 372 13.30 3.11 -13.70
C SER A 372 13.35 2.54 -15.13
N SER A 373 12.74 1.38 -15.39
CA SER A 373 12.70 0.71 -16.68
C SER A 373 11.39 0.94 -17.41
N ARG A 374 11.42 1.63 -18.55
CA ARG A 374 10.22 1.85 -19.37
C ARG A 374 9.52 0.53 -19.74
N LYS A 375 10.31 -0.51 -20.07
CA LYS A 375 9.76 -1.82 -20.42
C LYS A 375 9.04 -2.48 -19.24
N ASP A 376 9.53 -2.30 -18.01
CA ASP A 376 8.88 -2.84 -16.83
C ASP A 376 7.62 -2.03 -16.49
N ILE A 377 7.64 -0.70 -16.65
CA ILE A 377 6.46 0.15 -16.49
C ILE A 377 5.33 -0.31 -17.42
N ASP A 378 5.64 -0.54 -18.70
CA ASP A 378 4.66 -1.00 -19.71
C ASP A 378 4.04 -2.35 -19.31
N LEU A 379 4.81 -3.25 -18.68
CA LEU A 379 4.31 -4.51 -18.14
C LEU A 379 3.47 -4.28 -16.87
N LEU A 380 4.02 -3.58 -15.90
CA LEU A 380 3.39 -3.34 -14.59
C LEU A 380 2.03 -2.63 -14.71
N THR A 381 1.83 -1.85 -15.76
CA THR A 381 0.57 -1.16 -16.06
C THR A 381 -0.38 -1.96 -16.95
N SER A 382 0.05 -3.12 -17.49
CA SER A 382 -0.77 -3.98 -18.35
C SER A 382 -1.63 -4.94 -17.53
N ASP A 383 -2.95 -4.88 -17.69
CA ASP A 383 -3.87 -5.81 -17.03
C ASP A 383 -3.61 -7.26 -17.39
N ALA A 384 -3.37 -7.55 -18.67
CA ALA A 384 -3.09 -8.91 -19.14
C ALA A 384 -1.80 -9.48 -18.49
N TRP A 385 -0.78 -8.65 -18.28
CA TRP A 385 0.43 -9.06 -17.59
C TRP A 385 0.17 -9.31 -16.10
N ARG A 386 -0.56 -8.40 -15.43
CA ARG A 386 -0.94 -8.55 -14.02
C ARG A 386 -1.72 -9.84 -13.77
N ASP A 387 -2.65 -10.19 -14.68
CA ASP A 387 -3.43 -11.43 -14.57
C ASP A 387 -2.57 -12.68 -14.69
N ARG A 388 -1.67 -12.71 -15.66
CA ARG A 388 -0.74 -13.84 -15.83
C ARG A 388 0.22 -13.97 -14.65
N SER A 389 0.74 -12.86 -14.16
CA SER A 389 1.66 -12.84 -13.03
C SER A 389 0.99 -13.26 -11.73
N ALA A 390 -0.23 -12.78 -11.46
CA ALA A 390 -1.02 -13.22 -10.31
C ALA A 390 -1.37 -14.71 -10.40
N ALA A 391 -1.66 -15.23 -11.61
CA ALA A 391 -1.86 -16.66 -11.83
C ALA A 391 -0.62 -17.49 -11.52
N ALA A 392 0.55 -17.03 -11.95
CA ALA A 392 1.83 -17.71 -11.69
C ALA A 392 2.17 -17.70 -10.20
N MET A 393 1.95 -16.57 -9.50
CA MET A 393 2.14 -16.48 -8.04
C MET A 393 1.19 -17.43 -7.31
N THR A 394 -0.09 -17.50 -7.70
CA THR A 394 -1.05 -18.47 -7.14
C THR A 394 -0.56 -19.89 -7.33
N ALA A 395 -0.09 -20.26 -8.52
CA ALA A 395 0.45 -21.61 -8.78
C ALA A 395 1.71 -21.91 -7.96
N ALA A 396 2.54 -20.91 -7.64
CA ALA A 396 3.69 -21.07 -6.75
C ALA A 396 3.25 -21.35 -5.31
N ILE A 397 2.24 -20.61 -4.84
CA ILE A 397 1.64 -20.77 -3.52
C ILE A 397 1.02 -22.18 -3.40
N ASP A 398 0.29 -22.62 -4.42
CA ASP A 398 -0.27 -23.99 -4.47
C ASP A 398 0.82 -25.06 -4.34
N ARG A 399 1.92 -24.91 -5.08
CA ARG A 399 3.06 -25.83 -5.00
C ARG A 399 3.78 -25.78 -3.65
N TYR A 400 3.78 -24.62 -3.00
CA TYR A 400 4.41 -24.47 -1.68
C TYR A 400 3.60 -25.20 -0.60
N PHE A 401 2.31 -24.96 -0.51
CA PHE A 401 1.45 -25.59 0.50
C PHE A 401 1.11 -27.04 0.16
N GLY A 402 0.97 -27.41 -1.10
CA GLY A 402 0.73 -28.80 -1.51
C GLY A 402 1.86 -29.73 -1.09
N ALA A 403 3.10 -29.28 -1.09
CA ALA A 403 4.23 -30.06 -0.58
C ALA A 403 4.20 -30.23 0.96
N ARG A 404 3.67 -29.23 1.70
CA ARG A 404 3.50 -29.33 3.17
C ARG A 404 2.43 -30.35 3.53
N VAL A 405 1.28 -30.30 2.87
CA VAL A 405 0.18 -31.26 3.09
C VAL A 405 0.62 -32.70 2.78
N ALA A 406 1.42 -32.89 1.71
CA ALA A 406 1.96 -34.21 1.39
C ALA A 406 3.00 -34.69 2.43
N GLY A 407 3.79 -33.79 3.00
CA GLY A 407 4.76 -34.09 4.06
C GLY A 407 4.09 -34.47 5.39
N ASP A 408 3.02 -33.78 5.76
CA ASP A 408 2.25 -34.05 6.96
C ASP A 408 1.53 -35.44 6.87
N ILE A 409 1.06 -35.80 5.68
CA ILE A 409 0.47 -37.15 5.44
C ILE A 409 1.55 -38.23 5.55
N ALA A 410 2.75 -37.99 5.06
CA ALA A 410 3.86 -38.93 5.15
C ALA A 410 4.41 -39.10 6.58
N ALA A 411 4.30 -38.08 7.42
CA ALA A 411 4.74 -38.10 8.82
C ALA A 411 3.73 -38.75 9.77
N VAL A 412 2.48 -39.00 9.32
CA VAL A 412 1.38 -39.60 10.10
C VAL A 412 1.14 -41.07 9.70
N SER A 413 1.85 -41.59 8.70
CA SER A 413 1.78 -43.01 8.34
C SER A 413 2.72 -43.83 9.24
N PRO A 414 2.22 -44.80 10.01
CA PRO A 414 3.02 -45.58 10.97
C PRO A 414 4.07 -46.46 10.32
#